data_9d2c9ecf367acc4b265d8a86115b7193
#
_entry.id   9d2c9ecf367acc4b265d8a86115b7193
#
_cell.length_a   1.000
_cell.length_b   1.000
_cell.length_c   1.000
_cell.angle_alpha   90.00
_cell.angle_beta   90.00
_cell.angle_gamma   90.00
#
_symmetry.space_group_name_H-M   'P 1'
#
loop_
_entity.id
_entity.type
_entity.pdbx_description
1 polymer ?
#
loop_
_entity_poly.entity_id
_entity_poly.type
_entity_poly.pdbx_seq_one_letter_code
_entity_poly.pdbx_strand_id
1 'polypeptide(L)'
;MKTKMIKPAQPLRNLLKVSFFAVSTIALSGLGSLSVQADETCMSPYMAKIVGQEDFVYVWTLGMEGVGDEQDKLVTVDVNPKSASYGKVINTLSVGGRNEAHHSGFTDDRHYLWAGGLDTNKIFIFDVHTNPAKPKLTKVITDFVAKSGGVVGPHTTYALPGRMMITGLSNNKDHGGRTGLVEYTNEGEYVSTYWTPTDSNLQGAVKTGNYADGYGYDVRVLPRRNLMLTSSFTGWSNYMMDFGKMLNDQEAMKRFGNTVVQWDLHARKPKKVLDVPGAPLEIRCAWGANNNYCFTSTALTSKIWLIYEDKEGAWQAKAVADIGEPSKIPLPVDISISSDDKMLWVNTFMDGKTRGFDISDPFNPKQIYEEKIGAQVNMVSSSWDGKRLYYTSSLLANWDKKGTDNEQFFKLYHWDGKALKQQFAIDFIKEKLGRAHQMRFGAYSLYAANLPVQQSVLAKHP
;
A
#
# COMPACT_ATOMS: atom_id res chain seq x y z
N MET A 1 -77.22 41.16 -2.41
CA MET A 1 -77.39 42.57 -1.99
C MET A 1 -76.04 43.29 -2.17
N LYS A 2 -76.04 44.25 -3.12
CA LYS A 2 -75.26 45.49 -3.28
C LYS A 2 -73.80 45.47 -2.95
N THR A 3 -72.91 45.38 -3.92
CA THR A 3 -72.24 46.48 -4.63
C THR A 3 -71.58 47.54 -3.77
N LYS A 4 -70.23 47.66 -3.87
CA LYS A 4 -69.58 48.90 -4.27
C LYS A 4 -68.13 48.73 -4.65
N MET A 5 -67.81 48.98 -5.89
CA MET A 5 -66.48 49.32 -6.41
C MET A 5 -66.12 50.74 -6.05
N ILE A 6 -64.86 51.04 -5.86
CA ILE A 6 -64.29 52.38 -6.11
C ILE A 6 -62.86 52.16 -6.69
N LYS A 7 -62.65 52.78 -7.86
CA LYS A 7 -61.43 52.93 -8.62
C LYS A 7 -60.71 54.27 -8.23
N PRO A 8 -59.69 54.74 -8.92
CA PRO A 8 -58.29 54.72 -8.58
C PRO A 8 -57.72 56.17 -8.48
N ALA A 9 -56.49 56.28 -8.07
CA ALA A 9 -55.74 57.55 -8.27
C ALA A 9 -54.25 57.27 -8.57
N GLN A 10 -53.81 57.71 -9.74
CA GLN A 10 -52.45 58.07 -10.13
C GLN A 10 -52.30 59.58 -10.09
N PRO A 11 -51.12 60.20 -10.39
CA PRO A 11 -49.73 59.89 -10.11
C PRO A 11 -49.00 61.16 -9.56
N LEU A 12 -47.77 61.01 -9.10
CA LEU A 12 -46.81 62.16 -9.04
C LEU A 12 -45.40 61.71 -9.37
N ARG A 13 -44.90 62.20 -10.48
CA ARG A 13 -43.49 62.17 -10.90
C ARG A 13 -42.68 63.08 -9.96
N ASN A 14 -41.54 62.56 -9.49
CA ASN A 14 -40.43 63.41 -9.15
C ASN A 14 -39.15 62.76 -9.64
N LEU A 15 -38.47 63.47 -10.53
CA LEU A 15 -37.13 63.24 -10.99
C LEU A 15 -36.14 63.42 -9.87
N LEU A 16 -35.33 62.47 -9.63
CA LEU A 16 -34.05 62.68 -8.92
C LEU A 16 -32.92 62.00 -9.73
N LYS A 17 -32.01 62.84 -10.13
CA LYS A 17 -30.76 62.47 -10.79
C LYS A 17 -29.94 61.56 -9.86
N VAL A 18 -29.58 60.39 -10.35
CA VAL A 18 -28.61 59.52 -9.67
C VAL A 18 -27.37 59.46 -10.50
N SER A 19 -26.28 59.95 -9.95
CA SER A 19 -24.94 59.91 -10.49
C SER A 19 -24.45 58.49 -10.56
N PHE A 20 -23.92 58.10 -11.73
CA PHE A 20 -23.24 56.84 -11.94
C PHE A 20 -21.90 56.86 -11.18
N PHE A 21 -21.82 56.10 -10.09
CA PHE A 21 -20.56 55.63 -9.55
C PHE A 21 -20.24 54.27 -10.21
N ALA A 22 -19.26 54.25 -11.07
CA ALA A 22 -18.68 53.04 -11.60
C ALA A 22 -17.94 52.32 -10.44
N VAL A 23 -18.56 51.31 -9.87
CA VAL A 23 -17.86 50.37 -8.97
C VAL A 23 -17.14 49.37 -9.86
N SER A 24 -15.83 49.54 -10.03
CA SER A 24 -14.94 48.52 -10.62
C SER A 24 -14.90 47.34 -9.68
N THR A 25 -15.68 46.32 -9.96
CA THR A 25 -15.51 44.98 -9.35
C THR A 25 -14.21 44.38 -9.87
N ILE A 26 -13.16 44.50 -9.07
CA ILE A 26 -11.98 43.68 -9.21
C ILE A 26 -12.40 42.24 -8.87
N ALA A 27 -12.61 41.45 -9.91
CA ALA A 27 -12.70 40.01 -9.77
C ALA A 27 -11.33 39.50 -9.31
N LEU A 28 -11.15 39.33 -8.00
CA LEU A 28 -10.12 38.47 -7.47
C LEU A 28 -10.47 37.06 -7.91
N SER A 29 -9.96 36.65 -9.07
CA SER A 29 -9.83 35.24 -9.42
C SER A 29 -8.87 34.62 -8.39
N GLY A 30 -9.45 34.06 -7.33
CA GLY A 30 -8.75 33.18 -6.43
C GLY A 30 -8.28 31.97 -7.24
N LEU A 31 -7.06 32.04 -7.75
CA LEU A 31 -6.29 30.86 -8.10
C LEU A 31 -6.08 30.12 -6.77
N GLY A 32 -7.04 29.26 -6.42
CA GLY A 32 -6.80 28.22 -5.44
C GLY A 32 -5.60 27.45 -5.94
N SER A 33 -4.46 27.62 -5.29
CA SER A 33 -3.31 26.75 -5.48
C SER A 33 -3.80 25.34 -5.20
N LEU A 34 -4.01 24.55 -6.27
CA LEU A 34 -4.17 23.12 -6.16
C LEU A 34 -2.90 22.62 -5.46
N SER A 35 -3.02 22.26 -4.20
CA SER A 35 -1.91 21.64 -3.48
C SER A 35 -1.54 20.37 -4.23
N VAL A 36 -0.34 20.38 -4.82
CA VAL A 36 0.19 19.17 -5.47
C VAL A 36 0.40 18.13 -4.37
N GLN A 37 -0.32 17.02 -4.46
CA GLN A 37 -0.11 15.88 -3.58
C GLN A 37 1.06 15.05 -4.11
N ALA A 38 1.91 14.58 -3.22
CA ALA A 38 3.09 13.79 -3.56
C ALA A 38 3.13 12.44 -2.82
N ASP A 39 2.01 11.99 -2.30
CA ASP A 39 1.89 10.75 -1.53
C ASP A 39 2.01 9.50 -2.41
N GLU A 40 2.19 8.35 -1.78
CA GLU A 40 2.16 7.06 -2.46
C GLU A 40 0.72 6.54 -2.63
N THR A 41 0.45 5.91 -3.76
CA THR A 41 -0.92 5.46 -4.10
C THR A 41 -1.31 4.12 -3.46
N CYS A 42 -0.40 3.42 -2.80
CA CYS A 42 -0.68 2.13 -2.16
C CYS A 42 -1.14 2.24 -0.69
N MET A 43 -1.40 3.45 -0.21
CA MET A 43 -1.74 3.73 1.19
C MET A 43 -3.23 3.64 1.47
N SER A 44 -3.58 3.64 2.76
CA SER A 44 -4.98 3.68 3.20
C SER A 44 -5.64 5.02 2.83
N PRO A 45 -6.91 5.01 2.38
CA PRO A 45 -7.66 6.23 2.12
C PRO A 45 -7.94 7.08 3.38
N TYR A 46 -7.73 6.52 4.56
CA TYR A 46 -7.89 7.23 5.84
C TYR A 46 -6.66 8.02 6.27
N MET A 47 -5.52 7.80 5.63
CA MET A 47 -4.26 8.43 6.04
C MET A 47 -4.16 9.89 5.62
N ALA A 48 -3.48 10.68 6.44
CA ALA A 48 -3.03 12.01 6.10
C ALA A 48 -2.14 11.97 4.84
N LYS A 49 -2.33 12.92 3.92
CA LYS A 49 -1.65 12.97 2.61
C LYS A 49 -0.45 13.91 2.65
N ILE A 50 0.63 13.52 1.98
CA ILE A 50 1.76 14.41 1.73
C ILE A 50 1.32 15.51 0.76
N VAL A 51 1.60 16.76 1.11
CA VAL A 51 1.38 17.92 0.25
C VAL A 51 2.75 18.38 -0.29
N GLY A 52 2.88 18.43 -1.61
CA GLY A 52 4.14 18.75 -2.29
C GLY A 52 5.01 17.50 -2.55
N GLN A 53 6.32 17.71 -2.67
CA GLN A 53 7.31 16.66 -2.90
C GLN A 53 7.54 15.86 -1.61
N GLU A 54 7.65 14.53 -1.71
CA GLU A 54 8.21 13.69 -0.65
C GLU A 54 9.68 14.06 -0.39
N ASP A 55 10.06 14.11 0.88
CA ASP A 55 11.43 14.41 1.29
C ASP A 55 12.23 13.14 1.54
N PHE A 56 11.57 12.10 2.04
CA PHE A 56 12.21 10.85 2.45
C PHE A 56 11.48 9.64 1.91
N VAL A 57 12.24 8.54 1.79
CA VAL A 57 11.69 7.19 1.72
C VAL A 57 12.29 6.36 2.84
N TYR A 58 11.41 5.73 3.62
CA TYR A 58 11.79 4.75 4.63
C TYR A 58 11.77 3.37 3.98
N VAL A 59 12.92 2.70 3.96
CA VAL A 59 13.05 1.34 3.43
C VAL A 59 13.22 0.37 4.58
N TRP A 60 12.26 -0.53 4.77
CA TRP A 60 12.34 -1.61 5.74
C TRP A 60 13.19 -2.72 5.12
N THR A 61 14.29 -3.04 5.77
CA THR A 61 15.44 -3.75 5.19
C THR A 61 15.80 -4.96 6.01
N LEU A 62 15.91 -6.13 5.35
CA LEU A 62 16.37 -7.37 5.98
C LEU A 62 17.87 -7.35 6.18
N GLY A 63 18.34 -7.84 7.33
CA GLY A 63 19.72 -8.17 7.56
C GLY A 63 20.19 -9.32 6.65
N MET A 64 21.44 -9.26 6.22
CA MET A 64 22.04 -10.26 5.35
C MET A 64 23.38 -10.70 5.92
N GLU A 65 23.61 -12.01 5.97
CA GLU A 65 24.86 -12.58 6.43
C GLU A 65 26.06 -12.07 5.62
N GLY A 66 27.12 -11.65 6.30
CA GLY A 66 28.32 -11.07 5.72
C GLY A 66 28.15 -9.63 5.20
N VAL A 67 27.01 -8.98 5.45
CA VAL A 67 26.75 -7.61 4.98
C VAL A 67 26.44 -6.69 6.15
N GLY A 68 27.31 -5.71 6.39
CA GLY A 68 27.16 -4.69 7.44
C GLY A 68 27.10 -5.28 8.84
N ASP A 69 26.08 -4.88 9.61
CA ASP A 69 25.79 -5.39 10.96
C ASP A 69 24.91 -6.63 10.97
N GLU A 70 24.52 -7.13 9.79
CA GLU A 70 23.65 -8.30 9.58
C GLU A 70 22.25 -8.20 10.20
N GLN A 71 21.83 -7.01 10.63
CA GLN A 71 20.58 -6.82 11.34
C GLN A 71 19.51 -6.19 10.43
N ASP A 72 18.25 -6.51 10.73
CA ASP A 72 17.14 -5.77 10.14
C ASP A 72 17.17 -4.30 10.60
N LYS A 73 16.83 -3.41 9.69
CA LYS A 73 16.93 -1.97 9.94
C LYS A 73 15.93 -1.15 9.12
N LEU A 74 15.59 0.00 9.67
CA LEU A 74 14.89 1.06 8.93
C LEU A 74 15.93 1.98 8.31
N VAL A 75 15.96 2.05 6.99
CA VAL A 75 16.85 2.92 6.21
C VAL A 75 16.07 4.14 5.76
N THR A 76 16.58 5.35 6.01
CA THR A 76 15.99 6.60 5.51
C THR A 76 16.82 7.11 4.35
N VAL A 77 16.19 7.29 3.20
CA VAL A 77 16.79 7.82 1.98
C VAL A 77 16.21 9.21 1.72
N ASP A 78 17.08 10.18 1.43
CA ASP A 78 16.69 11.51 0.98
C ASP A 78 16.29 11.45 -0.50
N VAL A 79 15.05 11.81 -0.80
CA VAL A 79 14.51 11.80 -2.16
C VAL A 79 14.03 13.19 -2.61
N ASN A 80 14.34 14.24 -1.84
CA ASN A 80 14.06 15.62 -2.22
C ASN A 80 15.10 16.08 -3.25
N PRO A 81 14.71 16.34 -4.52
CA PRO A 81 15.67 16.73 -5.58
C PRO A 81 16.36 18.07 -5.33
N LYS A 82 15.90 18.85 -4.35
CA LYS A 82 16.53 20.12 -3.95
C LYS A 82 17.55 19.95 -2.82
N SER A 83 17.64 18.76 -2.24
CA SER A 83 18.57 18.48 -1.14
C SER A 83 19.97 18.15 -1.65
N ALA A 84 20.99 18.56 -0.90
CA ALA A 84 22.39 18.18 -1.15
C ALA A 84 22.66 16.67 -0.94
N SER A 85 21.78 15.99 -0.22
CA SER A 85 21.82 14.54 0.02
C SER A 85 20.86 13.73 -0.87
N TYR A 86 20.31 14.35 -1.92
CA TYR A 86 19.42 13.67 -2.87
C TYR A 86 20.00 12.33 -3.36
N GLY A 87 19.20 11.26 -3.26
CA GLY A 87 19.59 9.91 -3.64
C GLY A 87 20.57 9.22 -2.69
N LYS A 88 20.75 9.72 -1.46
CA LYS A 88 21.66 9.14 -0.47
C LYS A 88 20.91 8.64 0.75
N VAL A 89 21.49 7.62 1.39
CA VAL A 89 21.09 7.18 2.73
C VAL A 89 21.50 8.25 3.74
N ILE A 90 20.58 8.73 4.55
CA ILE A 90 20.81 9.78 5.56
C ILE A 90 20.66 9.27 6.99
N ASN A 91 20.04 8.10 7.18
CA ASN A 91 19.91 7.46 8.49
C ASN A 91 19.70 5.95 8.33
N THR A 92 20.24 5.19 9.28
CA THR A 92 19.96 3.76 9.46
C THR A 92 19.67 3.50 10.93
N LEU A 93 18.64 2.70 11.20
CA LEU A 93 18.21 2.33 12.54
C LEU A 93 18.01 0.82 12.63
N SER A 94 19.02 0.12 13.16
CA SER A 94 18.95 -1.34 13.39
C SER A 94 18.03 -1.67 14.55
N VAL A 95 17.31 -2.81 14.44
CA VAL A 95 16.31 -3.23 15.44
C VAL A 95 16.71 -4.49 16.22
N GLY A 96 17.89 -5.02 15.95
CA GLY A 96 18.40 -6.25 16.57
C GLY A 96 17.98 -7.52 15.86
N GLY A 97 18.96 -8.29 15.40
CA GLY A 97 18.77 -9.60 14.75
C GLY A 97 18.19 -9.55 13.34
N ARG A 98 18.02 -10.73 12.77
CA ARG A 98 17.32 -10.97 11.51
C ARG A 98 15.91 -11.44 11.83
N ASN A 99 14.90 -10.65 11.46
CA ASN A 99 13.49 -10.88 11.80
C ASN A 99 12.66 -11.18 10.54
N GLU A 100 13.27 -11.22 9.37
CA GLU A 100 12.64 -11.18 8.06
C GLU A 100 11.79 -9.89 7.92
N ALA A 101 12.49 -8.74 7.83
CA ALA A 101 11.88 -7.44 7.62
C ALA A 101 11.04 -7.45 6.33
N HIS A 102 9.73 -7.27 6.43
CA HIS A 102 8.84 -7.51 5.30
C HIS A 102 7.96 -6.29 5.00
N HIS A 103 6.74 -6.21 5.52
CA HIS A 103 5.86 -5.08 5.25
C HIS A 103 5.87 -4.03 6.35
N SER A 104 5.53 -2.79 5.95
CA SER A 104 5.38 -1.65 6.84
C SER A 104 4.20 -0.77 6.44
N GLY A 105 3.66 0.00 7.38
CA GLY A 105 2.56 0.94 7.14
C GLY A 105 2.49 1.99 8.24
N PHE A 106 2.03 3.19 7.88
CA PHE A 106 1.84 4.26 8.86
C PHE A 106 0.52 4.13 9.60
N THR A 107 0.42 4.74 10.77
CA THR A 107 -0.85 5.11 11.39
C THR A 107 -1.59 6.14 10.53
N ASP A 108 -2.90 6.30 10.72
CA ASP A 108 -3.72 7.23 9.93
C ASP A 108 -3.28 8.69 10.04
N ASP A 109 -2.73 9.09 11.19
CA ASP A 109 -2.11 10.39 11.46
C ASP A 109 -0.64 10.48 11.05
N ARG A 110 -0.04 9.37 10.59
CA ARG A 110 1.39 9.22 10.22
C ARG A 110 2.40 9.51 11.34
N HIS A 111 1.99 9.49 12.59
CA HIS A 111 2.94 9.64 13.71
C HIS A 111 3.87 8.45 13.81
N TYR A 112 3.36 7.26 13.58
CA TYR A 112 4.13 6.04 13.69
C TYR A 112 4.19 5.27 12.38
N LEU A 113 5.36 4.71 12.11
CA LEU A 113 5.57 3.69 11.10
C LEU A 113 5.66 2.32 11.80
N TRP A 114 4.76 1.42 11.44
CA TRP A 114 4.74 0.04 11.91
C TRP A 114 5.41 -0.87 10.91
N ALA A 115 6.25 -1.81 11.36
CA ALA A 115 7.00 -2.69 10.49
C ALA A 115 7.02 -4.11 11.06
N GLY A 116 6.65 -5.09 10.24
CA GLY A 116 6.60 -6.50 10.62
C GLY A 116 7.95 -7.19 10.47
N GLY A 117 8.28 -8.06 11.44
CA GLY A 117 9.31 -9.08 11.33
C GLY A 117 8.62 -10.43 11.17
N LEU A 118 8.60 -10.92 9.94
CA LEU A 118 7.77 -12.04 9.51
C LEU A 118 8.08 -13.33 10.27
N ASP A 119 9.38 -13.66 10.42
CA ASP A 119 9.87 -14.89 11.06
C ASP A 119 9.77 -14.87 12.58
N THR A 120 10.04 -13.71 13.17
CA THR A 120 10.05 -13.58 14.64
C THR A 120 8.69 -13.20 15.21
N ASN A 121 7.71 -12.92 14.35
CA ASN A 121 6.38 -12.45 14.75
C ASN A 121 6.40 -11.16 15.59
N LYS A 122 7.46 -10.37 15.46
CA LYS A 122 7.59 -9.08 16.12
C LYS A 122 7.03 -7.97 15.24
N ILE A 123 6.54 -6.91 15.88
CA ILE A 123 6.15 -5.69 15.19
C ILE A 123 6.92 -4.54 15.83
N PHE A 124 7.61 -3.78 15.00
CA PHE A 124 8.43 -2.63 15.38
C PHE A 124 7.66 -1.35 15.10
N ILE A 125 7.55 -0.45 16.06
CA ILE A 125 6.84 0.84 15.96
C ILE A 125 7.86 1.95 16.06
N PHE A 126 7.98 2.74 14.99
CA PHE A 126 8.92 3.85 14.89
C PHE A 126 8.16 5.18 14.97
N ASP A 127 8.62 6.09 15.84
CA ASP A 127 8.23 7.50 15.78
C ASP A 127 8.93 8.16 14.59
N VAL A 128 8.14 8.57 13.61
CA VAL A 128 8.58 9.30 12.41
C VAL A 128 8.10 10.75 12.43
N HIS A 129 7.33 11.15 13.45
CA HIS A 129 6.77 12.49 13.60
C HIS A 129 7.79 13.44 14.24
N THR A 130 8.42 13.02 15.33
CA THR A 130 9.32 13.88 16.11
C THR A 130 10.54 14.33 15.28
N ASN A 131 11.12 13.42 14.50
CA ASN A 131 12.19 13.73 13.56
C ASN A 131 12.10 12.81 12.34
N PRO A 132 11.41 13.24 11.27
CA PRO A 132 11.18 12.38 10.11
C PRO A 132 12.47 11.96 9.38
N ALA A 133 13.55 12.76 9.45
CA ALA A 133 14.85 12.37 8.87
C ALA A 133 15.58 11.30 9.71
N LYS A 134 15.27 11.18 11.01
CA LYS A 134 15.90 10.26 11.96
C LYS A 134 14.87 9.60 12.86
N PRO A 135 14.07 8.67 12.32
CA PRO A 135 13.09 7.90 13.11
C PRO A 135 13.68 7.27 14.37
N LYS A 136 12.83 7.04 15.36
CA LYS A 136 13.21 6.34 16.61
C LYS A 136 12.32 5.12 16.81
N LEU A 137 12.89 4.01 17.19
CA LEU A 137 12.15 2.84 17.67
C LEU A 137 11.55 3.16 19.04
N THR A 138 10.23 3.12 19.16
CA THR A 138 9.50 3.47 20.39
C THR A 138 8.90 2.26 21.09
N LYS A 139 8.50 1.24 20.33
CA LYS A 139 7.86 0.03 20.88
C LYS A 139 8.19 -1.18 20.02
N VAL A 140 8.30 -2.34 20.64
CA VAL A 140 8.33 -3.64 19.97
C VAL A 140 7.23 -4.50 20.57
N ILE A 141 6.28 -4.93 19.74
CA ILE A 141 5.28 -5.92 20.13
C ILE A 141 5.90 -7.30 19.96
N THR A 142 6.02 -8.04 21.03
CA THR A 142 6.65 -9.38 21.05
C THR A 142 5.66 -10.51 21.37
N ASP A 143 4.44 -10.17 21.72
CA ASP A 143 3.37 -11.08 22.12
C ASP A 143 2.26 -11.22 21.08
N PHE A 144 2.55 -10.86 19.82
CA PHE A 144 1.60 -10.88 18.70
C PHE A 144 0.88 -12.23 18.56
N VAL A 145 1.64 -13.33 18.58
CA VAL A 145 1.07 -14.71 18.44
C VAL A 145 0.14 -15.03 19.60
N ALA A 146 0.56 -14.74 20.83
CA ALA A 146 -0.22 -15.04 22.03
C ALA A 146 -1.52 -14.20 22.10
N LYS A 147 -1.40 -12.89 21.84
CA LYS A 147 -2.54 -11.96 21.88
C LYS A 147 -3.55 -12.25 20.76
N SER A 148 -3.07 -12.56 19.58
CA SER A 148 -3.94 -12.85 18.42
C SER A 148 -4.63 -14.22 18.49
N GLY A 149 -4.24 -15.09 19.41
CA GLY A 149 -4.78 -16.47 19.51
C GLY A 149 -4.14 -17.43 18.53
N GLY A 150 -2.89 -17.16 18.10
CA GLY A 150 -2.09 -18.06 17.28
C GLY A 150 -1.88 -17.63 15.83
N VAL A 151 -2.22 -16.40 15.45
CA VAL A 151 -1.85 -15.84 14.13
C VAL A 151 -0.34 -15.67 14.08
N VAL A 152 0.29 -16.10 12.98
CA VAL A 152 1.73 -15.96 12.73
C VAL A 152 2.01 -15.24 11.41
N GLY A 153 3.23 -14.72 11.27
CA GLY A 153 3.68 -14.01 10.08
C GLY A 153 2.93 -12.69 9.90
N PRO A 154 3.12 -11.68 10.78
CA PRO A 154 2.52 -10.36 10.61
C PRO A 154 3.01 -9.75 9.30
N HIS A 155 2.10 -9.60 8.32
CA HIS A 155 2.43 -9.21 6.97
C HIS A 155 2.05 -7.76 6.68
N THR A 156 0.86 -7.49 6.16
CA THR A 156 0.43 -6.11 5.88
C THR A 156 0.03 -5.41 7.16
N THR A 157 0.56 -4.19 7.36
CA THR A 157 0.11 -3.24 8.37
C THR A 157 -0.67 -2.12 7.67
N TYR A 158 -1.93 -1.93 8.05
CA TYR A 158 -2.85 -1.06 7.33
C TYR A 158 -3.64 -0.14 8.25
N ALA A 159 -3.60 1.16 7.98
CA ALA A 159 -4.27 2.15 8.80
C ALA A 159 -5.79 2.16 8.60
N LEU A 160 -6.50 2.20 9.72
CA LEU A 160 -7.91 2.55 9.84
C LEU A 160 -8.01 3.74 10.83
N PRO A 161 -9.13 4.46 10.94
CA PRO A 161 -9.24 5.58 11.87
C PRO A 161 -8.90 5.18 13.33
N GLY A 162 -7.75 5.66 13.83
CA GLY A 162 -7.23 5.35 15.16
C GLY A 162 -6.86 3.88 15.40
N ARG A 163 -6.64 3.10 14.34
CA ARG A 163 -6.38 1.66 14.40
C ARG A 163 -5.38 1.20 13.36
N MET A 164 -4.65 0.15 13.71
CA MET A 164 -3.81 -0.60 12.78
C MET A 164 -4.40 -2.01 12.59
N MET A 165 -4.68 -2.37 11.34
CA MET A 165 -5.11 -3.71 10.94
C MET A 165 -3.91 -4.47 10.39
N ILE A 166 -3.68 -5.69 10.87
CA ILE A 166 -2.55 -6.51 10.50
C ILE A 166 -3.04 -7.85 9.97
N THR A 167 -2.56 -8.26 8.80
CA THR A 167 -2.78 -9.61 8.29
C THR A 167 -1.72 -10.56 8.83
N GLY A 168 -2.11 -11.80 9.13
CA GLY A 168 -1.16 -12.87 9.40
C GLY A 168 -1.13 -13.86 8.25
N LEU A 169 0.06 -14.35 7.89
CA LEU A 169 0.19 -15.33 6.81
C LEU A 169 -0.50 -16.65 7.13
N SER A 170 -0.43 -17.10 8.38
CA SER A 170 -1.01 -18.40 8.77
C SER A 170 -1.23 -18.51 10.27
N ASN A 171 -1.29 -19.72 10.79
CA ASN A 171 -1.51 -20.04 12.19
C ASN A 171 -0.37 -20.91 12.74
N ASN A 172 0.04 -20.70 13.99
CA ASN A 172 1.16 -21.38 14.61
C ASN A 172 0.91 -22.84 15.00
N LYS A 173 -0.33 -23.31 14.96
CA LYS A 173 -0.64 -24.71 15.31
C LYS A 173 -0.29 -25.69 14.20
N ASP A 174 -0.58 -25.31 12.96
CA ASP A 174 -0.44 -26.16 11.79
C ASP A 174 0.38 -25.50 10.66
N HIS A 175 0.90 -24.28 10.90
CA HIS A 175 1.72 -23.51 9.94
C HIS A 175 1.14 -23.42 8.53
N GLY A 176 -0.15 -23.46 8.38
CA GLY A 176 -0.81 -23.39 7.09
C GLY A 176 -2.32 -23.47 7.21
N GLY A 177 -2.82 -23.41 8.43
CA GLY A 177 -4.23 -23.42 8.69
C GLY A 177 -4.81 -22.02 8.88
N ARG A 178 -5.88 -21.99 9.65
CA ARG A 178 -6.69 -20.81 9.91
C ARG A 178 -5.87 -19.59 10.32
N THR A 179 -6.09 -18.47 9.64
CA THR A 179 -5.51 -17.15 9.97
C THR A 179 -6.60 -16.09 10.19
N GLY A 180 -6.20 -14.87 10.46
CA GLY A 180 -7.11 -13.76 10.70
C GLY A 180 -6.47 -12.38 10.54
N LEU A 181 -7.31 -11.38 10.74
CA LEU A 181 -6.92 -9.98 10.85
C LEU A 181 -6.77 -9.63 12.32
N VAL A 182 -5.67 -9.00 12.68
CA VAL A 182 -5.39 -8.57 14.05
C VAL A 182 -5.43 -7.06 14.13
N GLU A 183 -6.28 -6.52 15.01
CA GLU A 183 -6.48 -5.08 15.18
C GLU A 183 -5.79 -4.59 16.45
N TYR A 184 -5.06 -3.47 16.33
CA TYR A 184 -4.42 -2.74 17.41
C TYR A 184 -4.84 -1.28 17.40
N THR A 185 -4.66 -0.57 18.51
CA THR A 185 -4.66 0.90 18.52
C THR A 185 -3.39 1.44 17.86
N ASN A 186 -3.35 2.74 17.53
CA ASN A 186 -2.15 3.36 16.96
C ASN A 186 -0.93 3.26 17.90
N GLU A 187 -1.16 3.15 19.23
CA GLU A 187 -0.12 3.03 20.27
C GLU A 187 0.32 1.59 20.54
N GLY A 188 -0.27 0.62 19.81
CA GLY A 188 0.12 -0.78 19.91
C GLY A 188 -0.55 -1.56 21.03
N GLU A 189 -1.78 -1.20 21.41
CA GLU A 189 -2.59 -2.01 22.32
C GLU A 189 -3.50 -2.94 21.52
N TYR A 190 -3.47 -4.24 21.81
CA TYR A 190 -4.29 -5.24 21.14
C TYR A 190 -5.79 -4.96 21.35
N VAL A 191 -6.56 -5.04 20.27
CA VAL A 191 -8.01 -4.84 20.28
C VAL A 191 -8.76 -6.15 20.07
N SER A 192 -8.52 -6.82 18.92
CA SER A 192 -9.25 -8.06 18.58
C SER A 192 -8.56 -8.83 17.45
N THR A 193 -8.97 -10.09 17.30
CA THR A 193 -8.65 -10.91 16.12
C THR A 193 -9.95 -11.30 15.41
N TYR A 194 -10.00 -11.09 14.11
CA TYR A 194 -11.12 -11.43 13.24
C TYR A 194 -10.70 -12.55 12.30
N TRP A 195 -11.28 -13.73 12.49
CA TRP A 195 -10.87 -14.94 11.79
C TRP A 195 -11.43 -15.04 10.38
N THR A 196 -10.61 -15.50 9.44
CA THR A 196 -11.07 -15.88 8.10
C THR A 196 -12.02 -17.09 8.20
N PRO A 197 -13.06 -17.15 7.35
CA PRO A 197 -14.04 -18.23 7.39
C PRO A 197 -13.48 -19.49 6.71
N THR A 198 -12.83 -20.39 7.47
CA THR A 198 -12.15 -21.59 6.96
C THR A 198 -12.91 -22.88 7.20
N ASP A 199 -13.94 -22.88 8.05
CA ASP A 199 -14.78 -24.03 8.35
C ASP A 199 -16.25 -23.65 8.60
N SER A 200 -17.12 -24.66 8.71
CA SER A 200 -18.57 -24.47 8.90
C SER A 200 -18.93 -23.72 10.19
N ASN A 201 -18.12 -23.86 11.23
CA ASN A 201 -18.38 -23.23 12.53
C ASN A 201 -18.10 -21.72 12.50
N LEU A 202 -17.21 -21.29 11.62
CA LEU A 202 -16.85 -19.87 11.42
C LEU A 202 -17.75 -19.18 10.39
N GLN A 203 -18.57 -19.94 9.68
CA GLN A 203 -19.37 -19.47 8.56
C GLN A 203 -20.70 -18.82 8.92
N GLY A 204 -21.06 -18.68 10.14
CA GLY A 204 -22.36 -18.10 10.53
C GLY A 204 -22.75 -16.78 9.84
N ALA A 205 -21.79 -16.11 9.18
CA ALA A 205 -21.97 -14.90 8.40
C ALA A 205 -21.76 -15.08 6.89
N VAL A 206 -21.23 -16.21 6.41
CA VAL A 206 -20.89 -16.43 4.98
C VAL A 206 -21.89 -17.40 4.36
N LYS A 207 -22.86 -16.88 3.63
CA LYS A 207 -23.96 -17.65 3.05
C LYS A 207 -23.62 -18.36 1.72
N THR A 208 -22.38 -18.24 1.24
CA THR A 208 -22.02 -18.64 -0.14
C THR A 208 -21.55 -20.08 -0.29
N GLY A 209 -21.35 -20.80 0.80
CA GLY A 209 -20.85 -22.19 0.73
C GLY A 209 -19.36 -22.34 0.45
N ASN A 210 -18.65 -21.28 0.07
CA ASN A 210 -17.22 -21.30 -0.17
C ASN A 210 -16.46 -20.96 1.12
N TYR A 211 -15.31 -21.61 1.30
CA TYR A 211 -14.41 -21.41 2.43
C TYR A 211 -13.14 -20.70 1.98
N ALA A 212 -12.60 -19.84 2.84
CA ALA A 212 -11.25 -19.32 2.67
C ALA A 212 -10.22 -20.44 2.91
N ASP A 213 -9.09 -20.35 2.26
CA ASP A 213 -8.02 -21.38 2.33
C ASP A 213 -7.19 -21.33 3.63
N GLY A 214 -7.41 -20.34 4.47
CA GLY A 214 -6.74 -20.23 5.77
C GLY A 214 -5.41 -19.50 5.75
N TYR A 215 -5.00 -18.98 4.61
CA TYR A 215 -3.82 -18.13 4.48
C TYR A 215 -4.23 -16.67 4.38
N GLY A 216 -3.33 -15.77 4.78
CA GLY A 216 -3.51 -14.33 4.63
C GLY A 216 -2.36 -13.70 3.86
N TYR A 217 -2.57 -12.51 3.32
CA TYR A 217 -1.51 -11.71 2.70
C TYR A 217 -1.79 -10.22 2.85
N ASP A 218 -2.69 -9.65 2.06
CA ASP A 218 -2.96 -8.22 2.05
C ASP A 218 -4.34 -7.89 2.64
N VAL A 219 -4.52 -6.64 3.06
CA VAL A 219 -5.81 -6.05 3.45
C VAL A 219 -5.95 -4.67 2.85
N ARG A 220 -7.09 -4.42 2.19
CA ARG A 220 -7.43 -3.12 1.62
C ARG A 220 -8.90 -2.79 1.86
N VAL A 221 -9.20 -1.49 1.90
CA VAL A 221 -10.56 -1.02 2.16
C VAL A 221 -11.05 -0.10 1.06
N LEU A 222 -12.36 -0.16 0.83
CA LEU A 222 -13.12 0.78 0.01
C LEU A 222 -14.23 1.37 0.88
N PRO A 223 -13.96 2.45 1.65
CA PRO A 223 -14.86 2.94 2.70
C PRO A 223 -16.25 3.31 2.20
N ARG A 224 -16.33 3.92 1.00
CA ARG A 224 -17.59 4.32 0.36
C ARG A 224 -18.54 3.15 0.08
N ARG A 225 -18.03 1.91 0.13
CA ARG A 225 -18.80 0.67 -0.06
C ARG A 225 -18.88 -0.20 1.19
N ASN A 226 -18.43 0.29 2.34
CA ASN A 226 -18.30 -0.52 3.56
C ASN A 226 -17.59 -1.86 3.28
N LEU A 227 -16.56 -1.81 2.43
CA LEU A 227 -15.84 -2.98 1.96
C LEU A 227 -14.45 -3.03 2.57
N MET A 228 -14.07 -4.21 3.02
CA MET A 228 -12.70 -4.62 3.26
C MET A 228 -12.44 -5.92 2.49
N LEU A 229 -11.29 -6.04 1.87
CA LEU A 229 -10.84 -7.24 1.14
C LEU A 229 -9.55 -7.75 1.76
N THR A 230 -9.42 -9.07 1.85
CA THR A 230 -8.18 -9.74 2.21
C THR A 230 -7.83 -10.78 1.17
N SER A 231 -6.57 -10.84 0.78
CA SER A 231 -6.03 -11.86 -0.12
C SER A 231 -5.30 -12.95 0.65
N SER A 232 -4.84 -13.98 -0.07
CA SER A 232 -4.17 -15.12 0.52
C SER A 232 -2.94 -15.53 -0.27
N PHE A 233 -1.90 -16.00 0.42
CA PHE A 233 -0.65 -16.37 -0.20
C PHE A 233 -0.33 -17.83 0.02
N THR A 234 0.31 -18.15 1.14
CA THR A 234 0.73 -19.52 1.45
C THR A 234 0.98 -19.70 2.94
N GLY A 235 1.05 -20.94 3.38
CA GLY A 235 1.34 -21.28 4.78
C GLY A 235 2.81 -21.15 5.14
N TRP A 236 3.07 -21.11 6.44
CA TRP A 236 4.40 -21.00 7.03
C TRP A 236 5.40 -21.99 6.42
N SER A 237 5.02 -23.26 6.28
CA SER A 237 5.90 -24.30 5.76
C SER A 237 6.43 -24.02 4.36
N ASN A 238 5.70 -23.27 3.53
CA ASN A 238 6.13 -22.94 2.18
C ASN A 238 7.12 -21.77 2.16
N TYR A 239 6.80 -20.64 2.80
CA TYR A 239 7.67 -19.48 2.69
C TYR A 239 8.99 -19.65 3.47
N MET A 240 9.06 -20.60 4.40
CA MET A 240 10.31 -21.01 5.06
C MET A 240 11.15 -21.97 4.23
N MET A 241 10.63 -22.55 3.14
CA MET A 241 11.38 -23.42 2.23
C MET A 241 12.28 -22.60 1.31
N ASP A 242 13.38 -23.25 0.84
CA ASP A 242 14.12 -22.75 -0.32
C ASP A 242 13.19 -22.70 -1.55
N PHE A 243 13.24 -21.61 -2.30
CA PHE A 243 12.32 -21.35 -3.41
C PHE A 243 12.35 -22.46 -4.48
N GLY A 244 13.55 -22.91 -4.87
CA GLY A 244 13.68 -23.97 -5.88
C GLY A 244 13.14 -25.32 -5.41
N LYS A 245 13.35 -25.65 -4.13
CA LYS A 245 12.78 -26.87 -3.53
C LYS A 245 11.25 -26.79 -3.47
N MET A 246 10.71 -25.65 -3.05
CA MET A 246 9.27 -25.42 -2.95
C MET A 246 8.56 -25.58 -4.30
N LEU A 247 9.09 -25.01 -5.38
CA LEU A 247 8.51 -25.13 -6.73
C LEU A 247 8.48 -26.57 -7.26
N ASN A 248 9.40 -27.44 -6.79
CA ASN A 248 9.46 -28.85 -7.18
C ASN A 248 8.72 -29.80 -6.22
N ASP A 249 8.15 -29.29 -5.14
CA ASP A 249 7.39 -30.06 -4.17
C ASP A 249 5.88 -29.96 -4.47
N GLN A 250 5.28 -31.01 -4.97
CA GLN A 250 3.86 -31.07 -5.32
C GLN A 250 2.94 -30.81 -4.12
N GLU A 251 3.33 -31.22 -2.91
CA GLU A 251 2.56 -30.97 -1.71
C GLU A 251 2.68 -29.50 -1.26
N ALA A 252 3.85 -28.89 -1.43
CA ALA A 252 4.02 -27.47 -1.23
C ALA A 252 3.14 -26.65 -2.18
N MET A 253 3.08 -27.05 -3.46
CA MET A 253 2.27 -26.34 -4.46
C MET A 253 0.76 -26.38 -4.16
N LYS A 254 0.27 -27.38 -3.42
CA LYS A 254 -1.13 -27.45 -2.97
C LYS A 254 -1.43 -26.49 -1.78
N ARG A 255 -0.41 -26.00 -1.10
CA ARG A 255 -0.53 -25.09 0.06
C ARG A 255 -0.46 -23.62 -0.31
N PHE A 256 -0.78 -23.25 -1.54
CA PHE A 256 -0.95 -21.86 -1.95
C PHE A 256 -2.42 -21.45 -1.89
N GLY A 257 -2.65 -20.20 -1.54
CA GLY A 257 -3.98 -19.63 -1.44
C GLY A 257 -4.63 -19.41 -2.80
N ASN A 258 -5.96 -19.46 -2.80
CA ASN A 258 -6.79 -19.33 -4.00
C ASN A 258 -8.01 -18.46 -3.76
N THR A 259 -8.03 -17.68 -2.67
CA THR A 259 -9.22 -16.95 -2.28
C THR A 259 -8.95 -15.50 -1.90
N VAL A 260 -9.96 -14.67 -2.13
CA VAL A 260 -10.07 -13.31 -1.59
C VAL A 260 -11.34 -13.26 -0.74
N VAL A 261 -11.22 -12.79 0.49
CA VAL A 261 -12.38 -12.67 1.39
C VAL A 261 -12.90 -11.23 1.37
N GLN A 262 -14.17 -11.09 1.13
CA GLN A 262 -14.93 -9.86 1.29
C GLN A 262 -15.44 -9.75 2.72
N TRP A 263 -15.20 -8.60 3.36
CA TRP A 263 -15.63 -8.30 4.72
C TRP A 263 -16.53 -7.07 4.76
N ASP A 264 -17.42 -7.02 5.72
CA ASP A 264 -18.01 -5.77 6.17
C ASP A 264 -16.94 -4.99 6.93
N LEU A 265 -16.56 -3.82 6.40
CA LEU A 265 -15.50 -3.00 6.98
C LEU A 265 -15.84 -2.53 8.40
N HIS A 266 -17.08 -2.10 8.65
CA HIS A 266 -17.45 -1.56 9.96
C HIS A 266 -17.72 -2.66 10.98
N ALA A 267 -18.39 -3.73 10.56
CA ALA A 267 -18.70 -4.85 11.44
C ALA A 267 -17.54 -5.84 11.65
N ARG A 268 -16.46 -5.74 10.83
CA ARG A 268 -15.33 -6.70 10.84
C ARG A 268 -15.80 -8.16 10.64
N LYS A 269 -16.83 -8.38 9.83
CA LYS A 269 -17.40 -9.69 9.58
C LYS A 269 -17.19 -10.12 8.13
N PRO A 270 -16.73 -11.37 7.86
CA PRO A 270 -16.66 -11.88 6.51
C PRO A 270 -18.05 -12.01 5.91
N LYS A 271 -18.21 -11.63 4.65
CA LYS A 271 -19.48 -11.66 3.90
C LYS A 271 -19.48 -12.68 2.77
N LYS A 272 -18.36 -12.78 2.05
CA LYS A 272 -18.24 -13.62 0.86
C LYS A 272 -16.79 -14.06 0.67
N VAL A 273 -16.61 -15.26 0.16
CA VAL A 273 -15.32 -15.75 -0.33
C VAL A 273 -15.38 -15.77 -1.85
N LEU A 274 -14.39 -15.16 -2.49
CA LEU A 274 -14.24 -15.11 -3.94
C LEU A 274 -13.10 -16.04 -4.36
N ASP A 275 -13.33 -16.84 -5.40
CA ASP A 275 -12.29 -17.70 -5.98
C ASP A 275 -11.33 -16.86 -6.85
N VAL A 276 -10.07 -16.86 -6.48
CA VAL A 276 -8.97 -16.17 -7.18
C VAL A 276 -7.76 -17.09 -7.17
N PRO A 277 -7.75 -18.15 -7.98
CA PRO A 277 -6.73 -19.20 -7.91
C PRO A 277 -5.36 -18.73 -8.36
N GLY A 278 -4.32 -19.21 -7.66
CA GLY A 278 -2.92 -19.01 -8.02
C GLY A 278 -2.16 -18.04 -7.13
N ALA A 279 -2.46 -17.98 -5.84
CA ALA A 279 -1.85 -17.12 -4.85
C ALA A 279 -2.09 -15.62 -5.14
N PRO A 280 -3.30 -15.10 -4.83
CA PRO A 280 -3.56 -13.66 -4.93
C PRO A 280 -2.76 -12.91 -3.86
N LEU A 281 -1.95 -11.94 -4.28
CA LEU A 281 -1.06 -11.20 -3.40
C LEU A 281 -1.64 -9.81 -3.07
N GLU A 282 -0.95 -8.77 -3.48
CA GLU A 282 -1.33 -7.38 -3.20
C GLU A 282 -2.67 -7.02 -3.83
N ILE A 283 -3.47 -6.27 -3.09
CA ILE A 283 -4.73 -5.68 -3.57
C ILE A 283 -4.55 -4.17 -3.71
N ARG A 284 -5.05 -3.58 -4.79
CA ARG A 284 -5.12 -2.11 -4.94
C ARG A 284 -6.49 -1.71 -5.41
N CYS A 285 -7.14 -0.85 -4.62
CA CYS A 285 -8.48 -0.37 -4.93
C CYS A 285 -8.43 0.98 -5.63
N ALA A 286 -9.38 1.22 -6.50
CA ALA A 286 -9.54 2.45 -7.24
C ALA A 286 -9.80 3.65 -6.32
N TRP A 287 -9.23 4.80 -6.68
CA TRP A 287 -9.31 6.05 -5.93
C TRP A 287 -10.55 6.87 -6.29
N GLY A 288 -10.99 6.82 -7.54
CA GLY A 288 -12.12 7.60 -8.04
C GLY A 288 -13.41 7.28 -7.29
N ALA A 289 -14.17 8.31 -6.93
CA ALA A 289 -15.37 8.19 -6.09
C ALA A 289 -16.44 7.25 -6.67
N ASN A 290 -16.48 7.11 -7.99
CA ASN A 290 -17.44 6.25 -8.71
C ASN A 290 -16.85 4.89 -9.12
N ASN A 291 -15.56 4.65 -8.84
CA ASN A 291 -14.85 3.43 -9.25
C ASN A 291 -14.91 2.38 -8.12
N ASN A 292 -15.86 1.45 -8.22
CA ASN A 292 -16.08 0.40 -7.22
C ASN A 292 -15.41 -0.90 -7.65
N TYR A 293 -14.07 -0.88 -7.73
CA TYR A 293 -13.27 -2.06 -8.05
C TYR A 293 -11.89 -2.03 -7.37
N CYS A 294 -11.28 -3.19 -7.32
CA CYS A 294 -9.89 -3.39 -6.91
C CYS A 294 -9.22 -4.36 -7.86
N PHE A 295 -7.90 -4.29 -7.97
CA PHE A 295 -7.08 -5.28 -8.66
C PHE A 295 -6.28 -6.11 -7.67
N THR A 296 -6.00 -7.35 -8.04
CA THR A 296 -4.95 -8.19 -7.45
C THR A 296 -4.23 -8.96 -8.55
N SER A 297 -3.01 -9.37 -8.29
CA SER A 297 -2.27 -10.26 -9.18
C SER A 297 -2.09 -11.63 -8.53
N THR A 298 -2.06 -12.68 -9.36
CA THR A 298 -1.83 -14.04 -8.88
C THR A 298 -0.43 -14.51 -9.25
N ALA A 299 0.39 -14.80 -8.22
CA ALA A 299 1.81 -15.10 -8.37
C ALA A 299 2.09 -16.31 -9.26
N LEU A 300 1.35 -17.40 -9.07
CA LEU A 300 1.58 -18.68 -9.76
C LEU A 300 0.93 -18.77 -11.14
N THR A 301 -0.17 -18.05 -11.36
CA THR A 301 -0.90 -18.09 -12.64
C THR A 301 -0.64 -16.86 -13.50
N SER A 302 0.10 -15.87 -12.97
CA SER A 302 0.52 -14.66 -13.68
C SER A 302 -0.62 -13.92 -14.37
N LYS A 303 -1.68 -13.64 -13.61
CA LYS A 303 -2.88 -12.95 -14.08
C LYS A 303 -3.19 -11.71 -13.25
N ILE A 304 -3.77 -10.70 -13.90
CA ILE A 304 -4.46 -9.59 -13.24
C ILE A 304 -5.92 -10.02 -13.03
N TRP A 305 -6.36 -9.91 -11.80
CA TRP A 305 -7.75 -10.13 -11.42
C TRP A 305 -8.41 -8.81 -11.03
N LEU A 306 -9.61 -8.59 -11.56
CA LEU A 306 -10.51 -7.50 -11.20
C LEU A 306 -11.50 -8.02 -10.16
N ILE A 307 -11.58 -7.32 -9.02
CA ILE A 307 -12.59 -7.54 -7.98
C ILE A 307 -13.51 -6.32 -8.07
N TYR A 308 -14.76 -6.51 -8.44
CA TYR A 308 -15.67 -5.43 -8.78
C TYR A 308 -17.08 -5.65 -8.25
N GLU A 309 -17.81 -4.56 -8.11
CA GLU A 309 -19.23 -4.58 -7.80
C GLU A 309 -20.02 -4.65 -9.11
N ASP A 310 -20.86 -5.68 -9.26
CA ASP A 310 -21.73 -5.81 -10.41
C ASP A 310 -22.97 -4.89 -10.33
N LYS A 311 -23.83 -4.94 -11.35
CA LYS A 311 -25.01 -4.09 -11.43
C LYS A 311 -26.04 -4.35 -10.34
N GLU A 312 -26.04 -5.55 -9.80
CA GLU A 312 -26.90 -6.00 -8.71
C GLU A 312 -26.32 -5.65 -7.32
N GLY A 313 -25.11 -5.04 -7.27
CA GLY A 313 -24.40 -4.67 -6.05
C GLY A 313 -23.66 -5.83 -5.40
N ALA A 314 -23.50 -6.96 -6.09
CA ALA A 314 -22.73 -8.10 -5.60
C ALA A 314 -21.27 -8.01 -6.04
N TRP A 315 -20.37 -8.37 -5.13
CA TRP A 315 -18.93 -8.39 -5.43
C TRP A 315 -18.54 -9.67 -6.15
N GLN A 316 -17.80 -9.53 -7.23
CA GLN A 316 -17.34 -10.58 -8.12
C GLN A 316 -15.81 -10.51 -8.30
N ALA A 317 -15.21 -11.61 -8.77
CA ALA A 317 -13.81 -11.65 -9.19
C ALA A 317 -13.71 -12.23 -10.62
N LYS A 318 -12.85 -11.63 -11.46
CA LYS A 318 -12.64 -12.05 -12.83
C LYS A 318 -11.18 -11.84 -13.23
N ALA A 319 -10.54 -12.85 -13.84
CA ALA A 319 -9.27 -12.67 -14.51
C ALA A 319 -9.47 -11.81 -15.76
N VAL A 320 -8.69 -10.72 -15.90
CA VAL A 320 -8.90 -9.71 -16.95
C VAL A 320 -7.69 -9.54 -17.86
N ALA A 321 -6.49 -9.93 -17.44
CA ALA A 321 -5.30 -9.92 -18.29
C ALA A 321 -4.25 -10.93 -17.82
N ASP A 322 -3.38 -11.35 -18.75
CA ASP A 322 -2.17 -12.08 -18.45
C ASP A 322 -1.00 -11.11 -18.17
N ILE A 323 -0.04 -11.54 -17.35
CA ILE A 323 1.15 -10.79 -17.01
C ILE A 323 2.36 -11.49 -17.62
N GLY A 324 2.96 -10.87 -18.63
CA GLY A 324 4.06 -11.46 -19.39
C GLY A 324 3.65 -12.76 -20.07
N GLU A 325 4.49 -13.79 -19.96
CA GLU A 325 4.21 -15.14 -20.46
C GLU A 325 3.88 -16.06 -19.28
N PRO A 326 2.60 -16.36 -18.99
CA PRO A 326 2.19 -17.14 -17.82
C PRO A 326 2.86 -18.52 -17.70
N SER A 327 3.15 -19.17 -18.85
CA SER A 327 3.85 -20.46 -18.88
C SER A 327 5.29 -20.42 -18.33
N LYS A 328 5.91 -19.25 -18.29
CA LYS A 328 7.24 -19.01 -17.71
C LYS A 328 7.19 -18.59 -16.25
N ILE A 329 6.00 -18.43 -15.70
CA ILE A 329 5.74 -18.00 -14.30
C ILE A 329 6.63 -16.81 -13.93
N PRO A 330 6.42 -15.61 -14.53
CA PRO A 330 7.22 -14.43 -14.20
C PRO A 330 7.11 -14.00 -12.74
N LEU A 331 6.15 -14.55 -11.98
CA LEU A 331 5.90 -14.38 -10.57
C LEU A 331 5.58 -12.90 -10.23
N PRO A 332 4.40 -12.39 -10.57
CA PRO A 332 3.97 -11.07 -10.11
C PRO A 332 3.86 -11.04 -8.59
N VAL A 333 4.46 -10.02 -7.98
CA VAL A 333 4.63 -9.92 -6.52
C VAL A 333 4.05 -8.64 -5.93
N ASP A 334 4.12 -7.53 -6.65
CA ASP A 334 3.51 -6.28 -6.20
C ASP A 334 2.87 -5.51 -7.34
N ILE A 335 1.85 -4.75 -7.01
CA ILE A 335 1.12 -3.88 -7.93
C ILE A 335 0.90 -2.49 -7.33
N SER A 336 0.87 -1.46 -8.18
CA SER A 336 0.55 -0.10 -7.78
C SER A 336 -0.40 0.54 -8.80
N ILE A 337 -1.51 1.13 -8.31
CA ILE A 337 -2.49 1.83 -9.14
C ILE A 337 -2.22 3.34 -9.10
N SER A 338 -2.32 4.04 -10.23
CA SER A 338 -2.22 5.50 -10.26
C SER A 338 -3.42 6.18 -9.58
N SER A 339 -3.23 7.40 -9.09
CA SER A 339 -4.28 8.16 -8.40
C SER A 339 -5.48 8.52 -9.28
N ASP A 340 -5.31 8.52 -10.61
CA ASP A 340 -6.34 8.78 -11.61
C ASP A 340 -7.01 7.51 -12.16
N ASP A 341 -6.66 6.34 -11.59
CA ASP A 341 -7.16 5.03 -11.96
C ASP A 341 -6.92 4.64 -13.43
N LYS A 342 -5.84 5.15 -14.06
CA LYS A 342 -5.55 4.86 -15.47
C LYS A 342 -4.37 3.92 -15.69
N MET A 343 -3.48 3.82 -14.72
CA MET A 343 -2.29 2.99 -14.81
C MET A 343 -2.24 1.98 -13.67
N LEU A 344 -1.91 0.75 -14.02
CA LEU A 344 -1.55 -0.30 -13.07
C LEU A 344 -0.11 -0.74 -13.37
N TRP A 345 0.78 -0.54 -12.41
CA TRP A 345 2.14 -1.06 -12.44
C TRP A 345 2.17 -2.43 -11.78
N VAL A 346 2.86 -3.37 -12.41
CA VAL A 346 3.00 -4.76 -11.94
C VAL A 346 4.47 -5.15 -11.98
N ASN A 347 5.01 -5.53 -10.84
CA ASN A 347 6.37 -6.07 -10.75
C ASN A 347 6.35 -7.59 -10.81
N THR A 348 7.30 -8.17 -11.54
CA THR A 348 7.51 -9.61 -11.64
C THR A 348 8.91 -9.99 -11.19
N PHE A 349 8.97 -10.87 -10.19
CA PHE A 349 10.19 -11.19 -9.48
C PHE A 349 11.19 -12.00 -10.29
N MET A 350 10.71 -13.02 -11.03
CA MET A 350 11.59 -13.98 -11.71
C MET A 350 12.33 -13.38 -12.88
N ASP A 351 11.71 -12.47 -13.62
CA ASP A 351 12.33 -11.81 -14.77
C ASP A 351 12.85 -10.40 -14.45
N GLY A 352 12.58 -9.89 -13.22
CA GLY A 352 13.07 -8.59 -12.73
C GLY A 352 12.52 -7.40 -13.50
N LYS A 353 11.28 -7.50 -13.99
CA LYS A 353 10.65 -6.47 -14.80
C LYS A 353 9.51 -5.78 -14.10
N THR A 354 9.30 -4.50 -14.44
CA THR A 354 8.05 -3.80 -14.19
C THR A 354 7.25 -3.70 -15.48
N ARG A 355 5.91 -3.80 -15.37
CA ARG A 355 4.99 -3.66 -16.50
C ARG A 355 3.92 -2.64 -16.20
N GLY A 356 3.66 -1.75 -17.14
CA GLY A 356 2.60 -0.75 -17.07
C GLY A 356 1.40 -1.18 -17.91
N PHE A 357 0.22 -1.21 -17.28
CA PHE A 357 -1.04 -1.50 -17.94
C PHE A 357 -1.92 -0.25 -17.95
N ASP A 358 -2.48 0.08 -19.12
CA ASP A 358 -3.61 1.00 -19.22
C ASP A 358 -4.86 0.29 -18.69
N ILE A 359 -5.44 0.84 -17.64
CA ILE A 359 -6.64 0.34 -16.96
C ILE A 359 -7.83 1.31 -17.07
N SER A 360 -7.82 2.20 -18.07
CA SER A 360 -8.96 3.09 -18.35
C SER A 360 -10.25 2.31 -18.57
N ASP A 361 -10.17 1.09 -19.10
CA ASP A 361 -11.20 0.06 -19.01
C ASP A 361 -10.72 -1.04 -18.06
N PRO A 362 -11.20 -1.10 -16.80
CA PRO A 362 -10.75 -2.07 -15.83
C PRO A 362 -11.05 -3.53 -16.19
N PHE A 363 -12.02 -3.75 -17.10
CA PHE A 363 -12.37 -5.09 -17.59
C PHE A 363 -11.46 -5.60 -18.72
N ASN A 364 -10.64 -4.70 -19.29
CA ASN A 364 -9.77 -5.02 -20.42
C ASN A 364 -8.42 -4.28 -20.31
N PRO A 365 -7.63 -4.51 -19.23
CA PRO A 365 -6.30 -3.93 -19.07
C PRO A 365 -5.40 -4.24 -20.26
N LYS A 366 -4.65 -3.24 -20.73
CA LYS A 366 -3.72 -3.40 -21.86
C LYS A 366 -2.30 -3.11 -21.40
N GLN A 367 -1.38 -4.06 -21.56
CA GLN A 367 0.02 -3.79 -21.33
C GLN A 367 0.53 -2.79 -22.38
N ILE A 368 1.01 -1.64 -21.92
CA ILE A 368 1.53 -0.56 -22.78
C ILE A 368 3.02 -0.29 -22.56
N TYR A 369 3.60 -0.86 -21.51
CA TYR A 369 5.01 -0.66 -21.16
C TYR A 369 5.61 -1.87 -20.46
N GLU A 370 6.92 -2.06 -20.65
CA GLU A 370 7.73 -3.06 -19.95
C GLU A 370 9.17 -2.55 -19.84
N GLU A 371 9.79 -2.70 -18.65
CA GLU A 371 11.18 -2.33 -18.39
C GLU A 371 11.85 -3.35 -17.46
N LYS A 372 13.12 -3.65 -17.72
CA LYS A 372 13.97 -4.45 -16.85
C LYS A 372 14.53 -3.57 -15.74
N ILE A 373 14.15 -3.82 -14.50
CA ILE A 373 14.59 -3.03 -13.33
C ILE A 373 15.86 -3.60 -12.71
N GLY A 374 16.01 -4.91 -12.68
CA GLY A 374 17.16 -5.59 -12.09
C GLY A 374 17.16 -7.09 -12.36
N ALA A 375 18.06 -7.84 -11.72
CA ALA A 375 18.03 -9.30 -11.78
C ALA A 375 16.73 -9.86 -11.19
N GLN A 376 16.25 -9.21 -10.14
CA GLN A 376 14.94 -9.41 -9.51
C GLN A 376 14.35 -8.05 -9.14
N VAL A 377 13.03 -7.96 -9.00
CA VAL A 377 12.34 -6.77 -8.50
C VAL A 377 11.13 -7.21 -7.68
N ASN A 378 10.90 -6.57 -6.55
CA ASN A 378 9.77 -6.87 -5.69
C ASN A 378 8.80 -5.69 -5.63
N MET A 379 8.98 -4.76 -4.68
CA MET A 379 7.99 -3.72 -4.43
C MET A 379 8.04 -2.59 -5.46
N VAL A 380 6.87 -2.02 -5.74
CA VAL A 380 6.69 -0.79 -6.51
C VAL A 380 5.80 0.19 -5.74
N SER A 381 6.29 1.41 -5.54
CA SER A 381 5.49 2.51 -5.02
C SER A 381 5.46 3.67 -6.02
N SER A 382 4.26 4.10 -6.39
CA SER A 382 4.04 5.23 -7.30
C SER A 382 3.69 6.48 -6.48
N SER A 383 4.31 7.61 -6.81
CA SER A 383 3.88 8.89 -6.27
C SER A 383 2.47 9.24 -6.75
N TRP A 384 1.75 10.07 -5.98
CA TRP A 384 0.37 10.45 -6.29
C TRP A 384 0.20 11.09 -7.67
N ASP A 385 1.20 11.87 -8.11
CA ASP A 385 1.20 12.49 -9.45
C ASP A 385 1.57 11.52 -10.58
N GLY A 386 1.85 10.25 -10.25
CA GLY A 386 2.20 9.19 -11.19
C GLY A 386 3.55 9.34 -11.87
N LYS A 387 4.38 10.32 -11.47
CA LYS A 387 5.64 10.64 -12.15
C LYS A 387 6.86 9.94 -11.57
N ARG A 388 6.81 9.51 -10.32
CA ARG A 388 7.95 8.86 -9.65
C ARG A 388 7.56 7.45 -9.27
N LEU A 389 8.39 6.49 -9.68
CA LEU A 389 8.24 5.09 -9.34
C LEU A 389 9.50 4.63 -8.61
N TYR A 390 9.27 4.08 -7.44
CA TYR A 390 10.30 3.56 -6.56
C TYR A 390 10.26 2.04 -6.56
N TYR A 391 11.43 1.43 -6.57
CA TYR A 391 11.57 -0.02 -6.65
C TYR A 391 12.56 -0.56 -5.62
N THR A 392 12.23 -1.71 -5.05
CA THR A 392 13.12 -2.54 -4.22
C THR A 392 13.21 -3.96 -4.78
N SER A 393 14.15 -4.75 -4.29
CA SER A 393 14.54 -6.01 -4.91
C SER A 393 14.15 -7.26 -4.13
N SER A 394 14.17 -7.21 -2.78
CA SER A 394 14.01 -8.42 -1.97
C SER A 394 12.57 -8.86 -1.84
N LEU A 395 12.32 -10.17 -1.99
CA LEU A 395 11.02 -10.78 -1.72
C LEU A 395 11.02 -11.47 -0.36
N LEU A 396 11.84 -12.51 -0.20
CA LEU A 396 12.08 -13.25 1.04
C LEU A 396 13.54 -13.68 1.05
N ALA A 397 14.20 -13.71 2.21
CA ALA A 397 15.61 -14.10 2.30
C ALA A 397 15.89 -15.47 1.66
N ASN A 398 14.94 -16.42 1.82
CA ASN A 398 15.06 -17.77 1.26
C ASN A 398 14.70 -17.85 -0.23
N TRP A 399 14.04 -16.84 -0.78
CA TRP A 399 13.55 -16.80 -2.17
C TRP A 399 14.37 -15.89 -3.07
N ASP A 400 15.08 -14.92 -2.49
CA ASP A 400 15.94 -14.01 -3.22
C ASP A 400 17.01 -14.77 -4.00
N LYS A 401 17.32 -14.29 -5.19
CA LYS A 401 18.39 -14.82 -6.04
C LYS A 401 19.73 -14.77 -5.30
N LYS A 402 20.60 -15.72 -5.65
CA LYS A 402 21.91 -15.92 -5.03
C LYS A 402 23.02 -15.76 -6.06
N GLY A 403 24.24 -15.67 -5.58
CA GLY A 403 25.43 -15.54 -6.42
C GLY A 403 25.46 -14.19 -7.18
N THR A 404 25.79 -14.22 -8.45
CA THR A 404 25.89 -13.02 -9.31
C THR A 404 24.58 -12.28 -9.50
N ASP A 405 23.45 -12.97 -9.33
CA ASP A 405 22.11 -12.41 -9.48
C ASP A 405 21.54 -11.85 -8.15
N ASN A 406 22.33 -11.91 -7.08
CA ASN A 406 21.94 -11.35 -5.77
C ASN A 406 22.11 -9.83 -5.77
N GLU A 407 21.32 -9.16 -6.58
CA GLU A 407 21.26 -7.71 -6.68
C GLU A 407 20.25 -7.17 -5.66
N GLN A 408 20.70 -6.34 -4.71
CA GLN A 408 19.85 -5.72 -3.71
C GLN A 408 19.92 -4.20 -3.87
N PHE A 409 18.76 -3.57 -4.10
CA PHE A 409 18.71 -2.16 -4.45
C PHE A 409 17.48 -1.43 -3.93
N PHE A 410 17.62 -0.11 -3.89
CA PHE A 410 16.55 0.88 -3.92
C PHE A 410 16.78 1.80 -5.13
N LYS A 411 15.81 1.88 -6.05
CA LYS A 411 15.91 2.67 -7.30
C LYS A 411 14.74 3.62 -7.44
N LEU A 412 15.00 4.83 -7.93
CA LEU A 412 13.99 5.79 -8.33
C LEU A 412 14.03 5.99 -9.85
N TYR A 413 12.85 5.93 -10.45
CA TYR A 413 12.62 6.25 -11.85
C TYR A 413 11.60 7.38 -11.99
N HIS A 414 11.79 8.22 -12.99
CA HIS A 414 10.80 9.19 -13.43
C HIS A 414 10.04 8.63 -14.64
N TRP A 415 8.72 8.64 -14.58
CA TRP A 415 7.83 8.30 -15.68
C TRP A 415 7.40 9.56 -16.43
N ASP A 416 7.68 9.67 -17.72
CA ASP A 416 7.34 10.82 -18.56
C ASP A 416 6.06 10.61 -19.41
N GLY A 417 5.31 9.52 -19.13
CA GLY A 417 4.15 9.10 -19.90
C GLY A 417 4.47 8.11 -21.03
N LYS A 418 5.75 7.85 -21.31
CA LYS A 418 6.21 6.95 -22.38
C LYS A 418 7.32 6.01 -21.95
N ALA A 419 8.23 6.48 -21.12
CA ALA A 419 9.39 5.71 -20.68
C ALA A 419 9.78 6.03 -19.23
N LEU A 420 10.39 5.06 -18.59
CA LEU A 420 11.04 5.21 -17.29
C LEU A 420 12.47 5.72 -17.47
N LYS A 421 12.84 6.74 -16.69
CA LYS A 421 14.20 7.29 -16.65
C LYS A 421 14.75 7.19 -15.25
N GLN A 422 15.76 6.33 -15.05
CA GLN A 422 16.39 6.18 -13.74
C GLN A 422 16.97 7.51 -13.26
N GLN A 423 16.63 7.91 -12.06
CA GLN A 423 17.13 9.10 -11.41
C GLN A 423 18.35 8.80 -10.54
N PHE A 424 18.24 7.75 -9.72
CA PHE A 424 19.34 7.19 -8.94
C PHE A 424 19.09 5.73 -8.62
N ALA A 425 20.15 5.06 -8.17
CA ALA A 425 20.12 3.72 -7.61
C ALA A 425 21.06 3.65 -6.40
N ILE A 426 20.62 2.98 -5.35
CA ILE A 426 21.42 2.66 -4.18
C ILE A 426 21.61 1.16 -4.16
N ASP A 427 22.86 0.71 -4.21
CA ASP A 427 23.24 -0.69 -4.07
C ASP A 427 23.34 -1.03 -2.58
N PHE A 428 22.37 -1.80 -2.08
CA PHE A 428 22.24 -2.13 -0.66
C PHE A 428 23.33 -3.09 -0.15
N ILE A 429 23.92 -3.88 -1.06
CA ILE A 429 25.08 -4.73 -0.69
C ILE A 429 26.32 -3.87 -0.50
N LYS A 430 26.64 -3.02 -1.49
CA LYS A 430 27.79 -2.11 -1.45
C LYS A 430 27.73 -1.15 -0.27
N GLU A 431 26.56 -0.59 0.00
CA GLU A 431 26.32 0.30 1.15
C GLU A 431 26.20 -0.45 2.49
N LYS A 432 26.38 -1.78 2.49
CA LYS A 432 26.35 -2.64 3.69
C LYS A 432 25.00 -2.57 4.44
N LEU A 433 23.90 -2.43 3.74
CA LEU A 433 22.56 -2.25 4.31
C LEU A 433 21.81 -3.58 4.46
N GLY A 434 21.96 -4.52 3.53
CA GLY A 434 21.26 -5.79 3.50
C GLY A 434 20.32 -5.92 2.29
N ARG A 435 19.06 -6.36 2.49
CA ARG A 435 18.07 -6.64 1.45
C ARG A 435 16.90 -5.66 1.54
N ALA A 436 16.74 -4.80 0.53
CA ALA A 436 15.67 -3.81 0.48
C ALA A 436 14.32 -4.48 0.20
N HIS A 437 13.34 -4.38 1.12
CA HIS A 437 12.00 -4.93 0.92
C HIS A 437 10.97 -3.84 0.70
N GLN A 438 10.24 -3.39 1.71
CA GLN A 438 9.18 -2.42 1.52
C GLN A 438 9.62 -0.98 1.78
N MET A 439 8.98 -0.05 1.10
CA MET A 439 9.25 1.38 1.20
C MET A 439 7.99 2.17 1.53
N ARG A 440 8.16 3.31 2.26
CA ARG A 440 7.10 4.25 2.60
C ARG A 440 7.59 5.69 2.51
N PHE A 441 6.75 6.59 1.98
CA PHE A 441 7.11 7.98 1.77
C PHE A 441 6.91 8.82 3.04
N GLY A 442 7.82 9.78 3.28
CA GLY A 442 7.73 10.76 4.33
C GLY A 442 8.02 12.16 3.81
N ALA A 443 7.52 13.18 4.50
CA ALA A 443 7.79 14.57 4.15
C ALA A 443 7.71 15.47 5.38
N TYR A 444 8.55 16.50 5.42
CA TYR A 444 8.49 17.53 6.47
C TYR A 444 7.15 18.26 6.51
N SER A 445 6.50 18.43 5.34
CA SER A 445 5.21 19.10 5.23
C SER A 445 4.10 18.50 6.08
N LEU A 446 4.17 17.19 6.39
CA LEU A 446 3.22 16.51 7.27
C LEU A 446 3.29 16.99 8.72
N TYR A 447 4.46 17.46 9.15
CA TYR A 447 4.79 17.74 10.55
C TYR A 447 5.22 19.19 10.78
N ALA A 448 5.14 20.04 9.75
CA ALA A 448 5.67 21.42 9.78
C ALA A 448 5.14 22.27 10.94
N ALA A 449 3.89 22.05 11.38
CA ALA A 449 3.29 22.77 12.50
C ALA A 449 3.95 22.44 13.85
N ASN A 450 4.63 21.30 13.98
CA ASN A 450 5.20 20.78 15.21
C ASN A 450 6.74 20.71 15.20
N LEU A 451 7.38 21.21 14.12
CA LEU A 451 8.84 21.22 14.05
C LEU A 451 9.43 22.33 14.95
N PRO A 452 10.53 22.06 15.67
CA PRO A 452 11.28 23.10 16.36
C PRO A 452 11.71 24.21 15.40
N VAL A 453 11.74 25.46 15.88
CA VAL A 453 12.05 26.65 15.08
C VAL A 453 13.32 26.51 14.21
N GLN A 454 14.33 25.80 14.68
CA GLN A 454 15.56 25.52 13.91
C GLN A 454 15.33 24.65 12.67
N GLN A 455 14.38 23.73 12.69
CA GLN A 455 14.05 22.87 11.55
C GLN A 455 13.09 23.55 10.57
N SER A 456 12.24 24.48 11.06
CA SER A 456 11.39 25.29 10.20
C SER A 456 12.14 26.28 9.32
N VAL A 457 13.38 26.65 9.69
CA VAL A 457 14.26 27.51 8.88
C VAL A 457 14.85 26.73 7.70
N LEU A 458 15.19 25.46 7.89
CA LEU A 458 15.67 24.60 6.79
C LEU A 458 14.56 24.26 5.77
N ALA A 459 13.30 24.23 6.21
CA ALA A 459 12.16 24.02 5.32
C ALA A 459 11.78 25.29 4.50
N LYS A 460 12.36 26.45 4.81
CA LYS A 460 12.07 27.76 4.15
C LYS A 460 13.12 28.20 3.14
N HIS A 461 14.23 27.48 3.01
CA HIS A 461 15.25 27.81 2.00
C HIS A 461 15.31 26.72 0.93
N PRO A 462 15.11 27.11 -0.34
CA PRO A 462 15.24 26.22 -1.49
C PRO A 462 16.67 25.72 -1.73
#